data_ab24c552e3c79e915c218a9d0b3fbfd6
#
_entry.id   ab24c552e3c79e915c218a9d0b3fbfd6
#
_cell.length_a   1.000
_cell.length_b   1.000
_cell.length_c   1.000
_cell.angle_alpha   90.00
_cell.angle_beta   90.00
_cell.angle_gamma   90.00
#
_symmetry.space_group_name_H-M   'P 1'
#
loop_
_entity.id
_entity.type
_entity.pdbx_description
1 polymer ?
#
loop_
_entity_poly.entity_id
_entity_poly.type
_entity_poly.pdbx_seq_one_letter_code
_entity_poly.pdbx_strand_id
1 'polypeptide(L)'
;MLYKIVSKLFLWIGAVCIVVISGCSTDQEIDRNPETTSLKLRFSHSWDAQQVSKDDFNSLKYTNAHQEEMSIELLRYLISNVSLENEEGEVITIEDYHLIDLQDDSSLMYRSADSIPIGTYKNLRFTFGFDNDDNRSGVYADLNTALWNVPEMMGGGYHYMQLEGKFLDSTQTETGYQFHAIRAVDNSSDNPVFEDTFFKVSLGRVTIDKSSELQIDMNIAEWFKNPNEWNLNDLHSMLMPNFDAQVMMYENGKDVFKLKSD
;
A
#
# COMPACT_ATOMS: atom_id res chain seq x y z
N MET A 1 57.30 -68.55 61.48
CA MET A 1 57.35 -68.30 62.95
C MET A 1 56.37 -67.14 63.27
N LEU A 2 55.45 -67.47 64.18
CA LEU A 2 54.49 -66.63 64.94
C LEU A 2 53.53 -65.76 64.13
N TYR A 3 52.24 -66.13 64.06
CA TYR A 3 51.15 -65.92 65.01
C TYR A 3 50.91 -64.48 65.41
N LYS A 4 49.74 -63.83 65.15
CA LYS A 4 48.47 -63.87 65.90
C LYS A 4 47.47 -62.91 65.32
N ILE A 5 46.28 -63.36 65.07
CA ILE A 5 44.97 -63.20 65.80
C ILE A 5 44.27 -61.89 65.61
N VAL A 6 43.20 -61.94 64.85
CA VAL A 6 41.78 -61.70 65.08
C VAL A 6 41.42 -60.36 65.80
N SER A 7 40.62 -59.57 65.21
CA SER A 7 39.32 -59.18 65.82
C SER A 7 38.35 -58.69 64.75
N LYS A 8 37.16 -59.28 64.73
CA LYS A 8 36.01 -58.84 63.90
C LYS A 8 35.39 -57.64 64.54
N LEU A 9 35.19 -56.58 63.73
CA LEU A 9 34.26 -55.52 64.09
C LEU A 9 33.26 -55.37 62.94
N PHE A 10 32.02 -55.80 63.19
CA PHE A 10 30.87 -55.56 62.36
C PHE A 10 30.49 -54.07 62.44
N LEU A 11 30.64 -53.38 61.39
CA LEU A 11 30.03 -52.09 61.27
C LEU A 11 28.83 -52.19 60.29
N TRP A 12 27.65 -51.97 60.81
CA TRP A 12 26.45 -51.79 60.03
C TRP A 12 26.54 -50.43 59.34
N ILE A 13 26.63 -50.40 58.06
CA ILE A 13 26.46 -49.17 57.28
C ILE A 13 25.04 -49.22 56.72
N GLY A 14 24.17 -48.42 57.31
CA GLY A 14 22.83 -48.18 56.81
C GLY A 14 22.90 -47.42 55.47
N ALA A 15 22.46 -48.05 54.41
CA ALA A 15 22.31 -47.42 53.12
C ALA A 15 21.10 -46.49 53.17
N VAL A 16 21.34 -45.15 53.23
CA VAL A 16 20.33 -44.15 53.01
C VAL A 16 20.17 -44.03 51.50
N CYS A 17 19.11 -44.59 50.97
CA CYS A 17 18.66 -44.34 49.58
C CYS A 17 18.10 -42.91 49.52
N ILE A 18 18.88 -41.95 49.04
CA ILE A 18 18.36 -40.63 48.61
C ILE A 18 17.70 -40.87 47.25
N VAL A 19 16.37 -40.91 47.23
CA VAL A 19 15.56 -40.82 46.02
C VAL A 19 15.62 -39.38 45.55
N VAL A 20 16.50 -39.09 44.62
CA VAL A 20 16.46 -37.84 43.84
C VAL A 20 15.30 -37.91 42.87
N ILE A 21 14.17 -37.31 43.24
CA ILE A 21 13.07 -37.10 42.32
C ILE A 21 13.53 -35.98 41.36
N SER A 22 14.13 -36.38 40.22
CA SER A 22 14.32 -35.47 39.08
C SER A 22 12.94 -35.16 38.51
N GLY A 23 12.33 -34.09 38.98
CA GLY A 23 11.19 -33.50 38.32
C GLY A 23 11.66 -32.96 36.97
N CYS A 24 11.48 -33.71 35.89
CA CYS A 24 11.46 -33.15 34.54
C CYS A 24 10.22 -32.26 34.47
N SER A 25 10.38 -30.98 34.68
CA SER A 25 9.46 -29.97 34.12
C SER A 25 9.71 -30.01 32.62
N THR A 26 8.94 -30.78 31.90
CA THR A 26 8.76 -30.55 30.47
C THR A 26 7.99 -29.23 30.36
N ASP A 27 8.69 -28.10 30.37
CA ASP A 27 8.22 -26.91 29.74
C ASP A 27 8.09 -27.28 28.26
N GLN A 28 6.92 -27.77 27.90
CA GLN A 28 6.50 -27.72 26.52
C GLN A 28 6.39 -26.22 26.21
N GLU A 29 7.42 -25.65 25.60
CA GLU A 29 7.24 -24.48 24.77
C GLU A 29 6.17 -24.91 23.75
N ILE A 30 4.95 -24.48 24.01
CA ILE A 30 3.89 -24.54 23.01
C ILE A 30 4.36 -23.53 21.99
N ASP A 31 5.00 -24.04 20.94
CA ASP A 31 5.29 -23.28 19.73
C ASP A 31 3.93 -22.87 19.15
N ARG A 32 3.38 -21.79 19.71
CA ARG A 32 2.16 -21.18 19.19
C ARG A 32 2.59 -20.37 18.00
N ASN A 33 2.61 -21.01 16.84
CA ASN A 33 2.60 -20.23 15.59
C ASN A 33 1.52 -19.15 15.76
N PRO A 34 1.85 -17.90 15.55
CA PRO A 34 0.88 -16.82 15.68
C PRO A 34 -0.31 -17.11 14.78
N GLU A 35 -1.51 -16.86 15.30
CA GLU A 35 -2.72 -16.97 14.49
C GLU A 35 -2.63 -15.97 13.35
N THR A 36 -3.01 -16.38 12.13
CA THR A 36 -2.86 -15.57 10.92
C THR A 36 -4.20 -15.35 10.21
N THR A 37 -4.28 -14.31 9.40
CA THR A 37 -5.42 -13.99 8.54
C THR A 37 -4.95 -13.31 7.27
N SER A 38 -5.79 -13.21 6.24
CA SER A 38 -5.50 -12.37 5.07
C SER A 38 -5.78 -10.90 5.40
N LEU A 39 -4.88 -10.00 4.96
CA LEU A 39 -5.14 -8.56 5.02
C LEU A 39 -6.23 -8.19 4.02
N LYS A 40 -7.20 -7.39 4.44
CA LYS A 40 -8.30 -6.88 3.61
C LYS A 40 -8.30 -5.36 3.68
N LEU A 41 -8.13 -4.73 2.52
CA LEU A 41 -8.20 -3.28 2.37
C LEU A 41 -9.35 -2.96 1.43
N ARG A 42 -10.30 -2.14 1.89
CA ARG A 42 -11.39 -1.61 1.06
C ARG A 42 -11.10 -0.17 0.69
N PHE A 43 -11.07 0.10 -0.58
CA PHE A 43 -10.87 1.45 -1.11
C PHE A 43 -12.21 2.15 -1.31
N SER A 44 -12.29 3.38 -0.85
CA SER A 44 -13.37 4.32 -1.09
C SER A 44 -12.83 5.64 -1.61
N HIS A 45 -13.69 6.45 -2.19
CA HIS A 45 -13.31 7.70 -2.83
C HIS A 45 -14.21 8.82 -2.34
N SER A 46 -13.62 9.99 -2.20
CA SER A 46 -14.38 11.19 -1.84
C SER A 46 -13.88 12.41 -2.64
N TRP A 47 -14.73 13.40 -2.74
CA TRP A 47 -14.38 14.77 -3.13
C TRP A 47 -14.62 15.62 -1.90
N ASP A 48 -13.56 15.92 -1.16
CA ASP A 48 -13.62 16.47 0.19
C ASP A 48 -14.51 15.60 1.13
N ALA A 49 -15.64 16.10 1.58
CA ALA A 49 -16.55 15.34 2.44
C ALA A 49 -17.62 14.52 1.68
N GLN A 50 -17.73 14.69 0.37
CA GLN A 50 -18.72 14.01 -0.46
C GLN A 50 -18.17 12.68 -0.97
N GLN A 51 -18.88 11.57 -0.72
CA GLN A 51 -18.51 10.27 -1.30
C GLN A 51 -18.63 10.31 -2.82
N VAL A 52 -17.69 9.66 -3.51
CA VAL A 52 -17.65 9.49 -4.96
C VAL A 52 -17.76 8.00 -5.29
N SER A 53 -18.64 7.67 -6.22
CA SER A 53 -18.83 6.33 -6.77
C SER A 53 -18.98 6.40 -8.28
N LYS A 54 -19.02 5.25 -8.96
CA LYS A 54 -19.29 5.19 -10.40
C LYS A 54 -20.64 5.81 -10.80
N ASP A 55 -21.63 5.84 -9.90
CA ASP A 55 -22.94 6.43 -10.16
C ASP A 55 -22.88 7.96 -10.29
N ASP A 56 -21.77 8.56 -9.87
CA ASP A 56 -21.50 10.00 -9.97
C ASP A 56 -20.80 10.39 -11.27
N PHE A 57 -20.38 9.41 -12.08
CA PHE A 57 -19.62 9.65 -13.28
C PHE A 57 -20.43 10.40 -14.35
N ASN A 58 -19.72 11.10 -15.23
CA ASN A 58 -20.25 11.90 -16.35
C ASN A 58 -21.15 13.07 -15.92
N SER A 59 -21.06 13.51 -14.66
CA SER A 59 -21.81 14.66 -14.15
C SER A 59 -20.86 15.76 -13.73
N LEU A 60 -21.03 16.97 -14.29
CA LEU A 60 -20.36 18.19 -13.82
C LEU A 60 -20.92 18.57 -12.44
N LYS A 61 -20.29 18.14 -11.38
CA LYS A 61 -20.78 18.33 -10.01
C LYS A 61 -19.68 18.59 -8.98
N TYR A 62 -18.43 18.53 -9.40
CA TYR A 62 -17.27 18.83 -8.56
C TYR A 62 -16.69 20.18 -8.96
N THR A 63 -16.09 20.85 -8.00
CA THR A 63 -15.36 22.11 -8.25
C THR A 63 -13.97 21.97 -7.65
N ASN A 64 -12.94 22.18 -8.45
CA ASN A 64 -11.57 22.15 -7.96
C ASN A 64 -11.18 23.44 -7.23
N ALA A 65 -9.98 23.51 -6.67
CA ALA A 65 -9.52 24.70 -5.96
C ALA A 65 -9.44 25.95 -6.84
N HIS A 66 -9.15 25.78 -8.14
CA HIS A 66 -9.11 26.85 -9.15
C HIS A 66 -10.49 27.30 -9.66
N GLN A 67 -11.59 26.79 -9.06
CA GLN A 67 -12.99 27.14 -9.34
C GLN A 67 -13.50 26.63 -10.70
N GLU A 68 -12.91 25.61 -11.28
CA GLU A 68 -13.44 24.94 -12.46
C GLU A 68 -14.45 23.87 -12.06
N GLU A 69 -15.65 23.89 -12.67
CA GLU A 69 -16.63 22.82 -12.54
C GLU A 69 -16.16 21.63 -13.37
N MET A 70 -16.19 20.43 -12.80
CA MET A 70 -15.66 19.22 -13.45
C MET A 70 -16.46 17.96 -13.15
N SER A 71 -16.37 17.01 -14.06
CA SER A 71 -16.88 15.63 -13.91
C SER A 71 -15.72 14.66 -13.72
N ILE A 72 -16.04 13.45 -13.28
CA ILE A 72 -15.17 12.28 -13.34
C ILE A 72 -15.81 11.30 -14.30
N GLU A 73 -15.06 10.76 -15.25
CA GLU A 73 -15.51 9.76 -16.23
C GLU A 73 -14.73 8.45 -16.09
N LEU A 74 -13.50 8.54 -15.59
CA LEU A 74 -12.62 7.42 -15.31
C LEU A 74 -11.77 7.73 -14.06
N LEU A 75 -11.64 6.77 -13.16
CA LEU A 75 -10.62 6.78 -12.12
C LEU A 75 -10.09 5.37 -11.91
N ARG A 76 -8.83 5.19 -12.25
CA ARG A 76 -8.08 3.95 -11.99
C ARG A 76 -6.72 4.29 -11.41
N TYR A 77 -6.21 3.50 -10.50
CA TYR A 77 -4.87 3.67 -9.95
C TYR A 77 -4.29 2.37 -9.42
N LEU A 78 -2.97 2.34 -9.34
CA LEU A 78 -2.20 1.18 -8.93
C LEU A 78 -1.65 1.39 -7.52
N ILE A 79 -1.77 0.37 -6.69
CA ILE A 79 -1.02 0.24 -5.45
C ILE A 79 -0.11 -0.97 -5.52
N SER A 80 1.03 -0.92 -4.84
CA SER A 80 1.97 -2.04 -4.72
C SER A 80 2.64 -2.08 -3.35
N ASN A 81 3.32 -3.19 -3.05
CA ASN A 81 4.19 -3.33 -1.88
C ASN A 81 3.52 -2.92 -0.57
N VAL A 82 2.34 -3.51 -0.30
CA VAL A 82 1.63 -3.31 0.97
C VAL A 82 2.49 -3.84 2.11
N SER A 83 2.70 -3.05 3.17
CA SER A 83 3.55 -3.45 4.28
C SER A 83 2.97 -3.06 5.64
N LEU A 84 3.32 -3.87 6.65
CA LEU A 84 2.92 -3.72 8.03
C LEU A 84 4.17 -3.68 8.91
N GLU A 85 4.31 -2.63 9.73
CA GLU A 85 5.38 -2.48 10.71
C GLU A 85 4.83 -2.79 12.11
N ASN A 86 5.40 -3.78 12.79
CA ASN A 86 5.02 -4.11 14.17
C ASN A 86 5.61 -3.13 15.20
N GLU A 87 5.31 -3.31 16.48
CA GLU A 87 5.80 -2.43 17.56
C GLU A 87 7.33 -2.51 17.74
N GLU A 88 7.94 -3.63 17.39
CA GLU A 88 9.37 -3.90 17.47
C GLU A 88 10.12 -3.29 16.27
N GLY A 89 9.41 -2.80 15.24
CA GLY A 89 9.97 -2.21 14.04
C GLY A 89 10.27 -3.22 12.93
N GLU A 90 9.84 -4.48 13.09
CA GLU A 90 9.91 -5.46 12.02
C GLU A 90 8.84 -5.16 10.97
N VAL A 91 9.18 -5.34 9.70
CA VAL A 91 8.31 -5.03 8.56
C VAL A 91 7.98 -6.32 7.83
N ILE A 92 6.69 -6.59 7.67
CA ILE A 92 6.15 -7.60 6.77
C ILE A 92 5.78 -6.88 5.48
N THR A 93 6.40 -7.21 4.36
CA THR A 93 6.05 -6.67 3.04
C THR A 93 5.37 -7.76 2.23
N ILE A 94 4.26 -7.40 1.60
CA ILE A 94 3.54 -8.23 0.63
C ILE A 94 3.94 -7.70 -0.74
N GLU A 95 4.79 -8.44 -1.43
CA GLU A 95 5.34 -8.08 -2.74
C GLU A 95 4.31 -8.40 -3.82
N ASP A 96 3.27 -7.60 -3.90
CA ASP A 96 2.21 -7.71 -4.91
C ASP A 96 1.74 -6.31 -5.34
N TYR A 97 0.80 -6.29 -6.25
CA TYR A 97 0.14 -5.06 -6.70
C TYR A 97 -1.35 -5.28 -6.89
N HIS A 98 -2.09 -4.18 -6.91
CA HIS A 98 -3.52 -4.20 -7.14
C HIS A 98 -3.97 -2.97 -7.92
N LEU A 99 -4.63 -3.20 -9.05
CA LEU A 99 -5.24 -2.14 -9.85
C LEU A 99 -6.66 -1.87 -9.33
N ILE A 100 -6.88 -0.67 -8.83
CA ILE A 100 -8.19 -0.19 -8.42
C ILE A 100 -8.83 0.53 -9.62
N ASP A 101 -10.06 0.12 -9.98
CA ASP A 101 -10.88 0.73 -11.01
C ASP A 101 -12.25 1.07 -10.43
N LEU A 102 -12.58 2.36 -10.35
CA LEU A 102 -13.83 2.80 -9.74
C LEU A 102 -15.07 2.35 -10.53
N GLN A 103 -14.92 1.86 -11.77
CA GLN A 103 -16.02 1.26 -12.54
C GLN A 103 -16.25 -0.21 -12.18
N ASP A 104 -15.27 -0.88 -11.56
CA ASP A 104 -15.35 -2.28 -11.13
C ASP A 104 -15.36 -2.39 -9.59
N ASP A 105 -16.55 -2.56 -9.01
CA ASP A 105 -16.71 -2.69 -7.55
C ASP A 105 -15.87 -3.82 -6.94
N SER A 106 -15.52 -4.86 -7.72
CA SER A 106 -14.69 -5.98 -7.24
C SER A 106 -13.25 -5.57 -7.03
N SER A 107 -12.74 -4.60 -7.79
CA SER A 107 -11.39 -4.06 -7.67
C SER A 107 -11.21 -3.18 -6.42
N LEU A 108 -12.31 -2.69 -5.84
CA LEU A 108 -12.25 -1.85 -4.63
C LEU A 108 -11.86 -2.62 -3.36
N MET A 109 -11.67 -3.94 -3.46
CA MET A 109 -11.26 -4.80 -2.37
C MET A 109 -9.93 -5.49 -2.68
N TYR A 110 -8.88 -5.04 -2.04
CA TYR A 110 -7.61 -5.76 -2.00
C TYR A 110 -7.65 -6.86 -0.93
N ARG A 111 -7.15 -8.04 -1.26
CA ARG A 111 -6.90 -9.14 -0.31
C ARG A 111 -5.51 -9.67 -0.53
N SER A 112 -4.71 -9.72 0.54
CA SER A 112 -3.40 -10.34 0.45
C SER A 112 -3.53 -11.84 0.14
N ALA A 113 -2.66 -12.33 -0.74
CA ALA A 113 -2.47 -13.77 -0.95
C ALA A 113 -1.82 -14.42 0.29
N ASP A 114 -0.91 -13.70 0.91
CA ASP A 114 -0.18 -14.14 2.09
C ASP A 114 -0.97 -13.94 3.38
N SER A 115 -0.73 -14.84 4.33
CA SER A 115 -1.30 -14.77 5.66
C SER A 115 -0.45 -13.87 6.56
N ILE A 116 -1.12 -12.94 7.23
CA ILE A 116 -0.52 -11.96 8.14
C ILE A 116 -0.82 -12.35 9.59
N PRO A 117 0.14 -12.30 10.53
CA PRO A 117 -0.14 -12.52 11.95
C PRO A 117 -1.22 -11.54 12.47
N ILE A 118 -2.14 -12.07 13.26
CA ILE A 118 -3.13 -11.26 13.96
C ILE A 118 -2.41 -10.42 15.01
N GLY A 119 -2.73 -9.12 15.09
CA GLY A 119 -2.10 -8.23 16.06
C GLY A 119 -2.29 -6.75 15.74
N THR A 120 -1.64 -5.93 16.56
CA THR A 120 -1.58 -4.49 16.35
C THR A 120 -0.25 -4.13 15.69
N TYR A 121 -0.34 -3.33 14.66
CA TYR A 121 0.79 -2.83 13.89
C TYR A 121 0.91 -1.32 14.06
N LYS A 122 2.14 -0.87 14.21
CA LYS A 122 2.46 0.56 14.37
C LYS A 122 2.13 1.36 13.11
N ASN A 123 2.27 0.70 11.93
CA ASN A 123 1.98 1.37 10.67
C ASN A 123 1.58 0.37 9.58
N LEU A 124 0.56 0.74 8.81
CA LEU A 124 0.21 0.16 7.52
C LEU A 124 0.69 1.10 6.42
N ARG A 125 1.37 0.58 5.41
CA ARG A 125 1.85 1.34 4.25
C ARG A 125 1.55 0.61 2.95
N PHE A 126 1.50 1.37 1.88
CA PHE A 126 1.58 0.84 0.51
C PHE A 126 2.32 1.86 -0.39
N THR A 127 2.75 1.42 -1.56
CA THR A 127 3.28 2.30 -2.60
C THR A 127 2.15 2.66 -3.56
N PHE A 128 1.96 3.95 -3.84
CA PHE A 128 1.13 4.42 -4.94
C PHE A 128 1.97 4.35 -6.22
N GLY A 129 1.50 3.59 -7.21
CA GLY A 129 2.27 3.21 -8.40
C GLY A 129 3.19 2.01 -8.14
N PHE A 130 4.20 1.87 -8.97
CA PHE A 130 5.34 0.97 -8.79
C PHE A 130 6.61 1.74 -8.47
N ASP A 131 7.47 1.19 -7.63
CA ASP A 131 8.85 1.66 -7.53
C ASP A 131 9.68 1.23 -8.75
N ASN A 132 10.95 1.65 -8.78
CA ASN A 132 11.80 1.43 -9.95
C ASN A 132 12.16 -0.04 -10.20
N ASP A 133 12.13 -0.87 -9.17
CA ASP A 133 12.47 -2.29 -9.31
C ASP A 133 11.31 -3.05 -9.98
N ASP A 134 10.08 -2.60 -9.75
CA ASP A 134 8.86 -3.21 -10.27
C ASP A 134 8.33 -2.53 -11.54
N ASN A 135 8.63 -1.24 -11.77
CA ASN A 135 8.10 -0.48 -12.89
C ASN A 135 8.78 -0.80 -14.24
N ARG A 136 8.66 -2.05 -14.69
CA ARG A 136 9.31 -2.56 -15.90
C ARG A 136 8.28 -2.88 -16.97
N SER A 137 8.44 -2.29 -18.16
CA SER A 137 7.54 -2.46 -19.32
C SER A 137 7.27 -3.93 -19.66
N GLY A 138 5.99 -4.26 -19.86
CA GLY A 138 5.56 -5.55 -20.41
C GLY A 138 5.61 -6.74 -19.45
N VAL A 139 6.01 -6.56 -18.18
CA VAL A 139 6.19 -7.66 -17.22
C VAL A 139 4.87 -8.22 -16.72
N TYR A 140 3.85 -7.38 -16.49
CA TYR A 140 2.57 -7.78 -15.90
C TYR A 140 1.50 -7.96 -16.97
N ALA A 141 1.11 -9.22 -17.24
CA ALA A 141 0.23 -9.57 -18.35
C ALA A 141 -1.19 -8.99 -18.21
N ASP A 142 -1.72 -8.92 -17.00
CA ASP A 142 -3.01 -8.33 -16.69
C ASP A 142 -3.02 -6.81 -16.89
N LEU A 143 -1.98 -6.11 -16.43
CA LEU A 143 -1.82 -4.67 -16.67
C LEU A 143 -1.63 -4.36 -18.15
N ASN A 144 -0.90 -5.21 -18.88
CA ASN A 144 -0.78 -5.09 -20.33
C ASN A 144 -2.15 -5.22 -21.03
N THR A 145 -2.98 -6.17 -20.56
CA THR A 145 -4.36 -6.36 -21.05
C THR A 145 -5.26 -5.19 -20.69
N ALA A 146 -5.06 -4.60 -19.52
CA ALA A 146 -5.79 -3.41 -19.06
C ALA A 146 -5.34 -2.11 -19.76
N LEU A 147 -4.39 -2.17 -20.71
CA LEU A 147 -3.79 -1.02 -21.40
C LEU A 147 -3.15 -0.02 -20.42
N TRP A 148 -2.47 -0.55 -19.40
CA TRP A 148 -1.84 0.22 -18.32
C TRP A 148 -0.42 0.67 -18.63
N ASN A 149 0.15 0.24 -19.78
CA ASN A 149 1.51 0.55 -20.20
C ASN A 149 1.69 2.03 -20.51
N VAL A 150 2.84 2.58 -20.09
CA VAL A 150 3.34 3.88 -20.54
C VAL A 150 4.18 3.66 -21.81
N PRO A 151 4.01 4.49 -22.87
CA PRO A 151 4.86 4.41 -24.06
C PRO A 151 6.33 4.61 -23.72
N GLU A 152 7.22 3.84 -24.38
CA GLU A 152 8.67 3.92 -24.15
C GLU A 152 9.24 5.34 -24.32
N MET A 153 8.70 6.12 -25.28
CA MET A 153 9.09 7.52 -25.48
C MET A 153 8.73 8.44 -24.30
N MET A 154 7.87 7.96 -23.36
CA MET A 154 7.47 8.65 -22.13
C MET A 154 8.05 7.98 -20.89
N GLY A 155 9.13 7.18 -21.07
CA GLY A 155 9.84 6.52 -19.99
C GLY A 155 9.50 5.05 -19.77
N GLY A 156 8.48 4.51 -20.44
CA GLY A 156 8.07 3.10 -20.31
C GLY A 156 7.46 2.79 -18.94
N GLY A 157 7.35 1.50 -18.63
CA GLY A 157 6.72 1.02 -17.41
C GLY A 157 5.20 1.12 -17.45
N TYR A 158 4.58 1.52 -16.33
CA TYR A 158 3.14 1.52 -16.12
C TYR A 158 2.65 2.84 -15.55
N HIS A 159 1.39 3.17 -15.84
CA HIS A 159 0.71 4.28 -15.17
C HIS A 159 0.62 4.02 -13.66
N TYR A 160 0.63 5.10 -12.89
CA TYR A 160 0.29 5.08 -11.47
C TYR A 160 -1.19 5.40 -11.27
N MET A 161 -1.72 6.34 -12.07
CA MET A 161 -3.13 6.69 -12.09
C MET A 161 -3.58 7.16 -13.48
N GLN A 162 -4.85 6.92 -13.79
CA GLN A 162 -5.59 7.55 -14.87
C GLN A 162 -6.87 8.13 -14.27
N LEU A 163 -6.97 9.45 -14.26
CA LEU A 163 -8.16 10.20 -13.88
C LEU A 163 -8.57 11.06 -15.06
N GLU A 164 -9.76 10.83 -15.57
CA GLU A 164 -10.28 11.52 -16.76
C GLU A 164 -11.69 12.03 -16.52
N GLY A 165 -12.05 13.08 -17.25
CA GLY A 165 -13.37 13.65 -17.23
C GLY A 165 -13.45 14.90 -18.08
N LYS A 166 -14.42 15.75 -17.79
CA LYS A 166 -14.61 17.05 -18.42
C LYS A 166 -14.63 18.15 -17.39
N PHE A 167 -14.34 19.33 -17.83
CA PHE A 167 -14.49 20.56 -17.04
C PHE A 167 -15.07 21.69 -17.89
N LEU A 168 -15.64 22.70 -17.25
CA LEU A 168 -16.02 23.95 -17.93
C LEU A 168 -14.80 24.85 -17.99
N ASP A 169 -14.30 25.08 -19.20
CA ASP A 169 -13.17 25.96 -19.42
C ASP A 169 -13.55 27.46 -19.22
N SER A 170 -12.58 28.35 -19.35
CA SER A 170 -12.78 29.78 -19.17
C SER A 170 -13.81 30.41 -20.15
N THR A 171 -14.18 29.69 -21.23
CA THR A 171 -15.23 30.07 -22.18
C THR A 171 -16.56 29.40 -21.88
N GLN A 172 -16.69 28.66 -20.78
CA GLN A 172 -17.85 27.87 -20.41
C GLN A 172 -18.16 26.72 -21.40
N THR A 173 -17.10 26.20 -22.05
CA THR A 173 -17.20 25.06 -22.94
C THR A 173 -16.75 23.80 -22.21
N GLU A 174 -17.48 22.69 -22.35
CA GLU A 174 -17.05 21.41 -21.84
C GLU A 174 -15.79 20.94 -22.59
N THR A 175 -14.68 20.84 -21.86
CA THR A 175 -13.37 20.41 -22.37
C THR A 175 -12.92 19.17 -21.59
N GLY A 176 -12.40 18.15 -22.30
CA GLY A 176 -11.87 16.94 -21.68
C GLY A 176 -10.56 17.18 -20.95
N TYR A 177 -10.35 16.49 -19.83
CA TYR A 177 -9.05 16.44 -19.16
C TYR A 177 -8.56 14.99 -18.98
N GLN A 178 -7.23 14.82 -19.02
CA GLN A 178 -6.54 13.54 -18.83
C GLN A 178 -5.42 13.75 -17.80
N PHE A 179 -5.74 13.50 -16.55
CA PHE A 179 -4.81 13.60 -15.42
C PHE A 179 -4.19 12.21 -15.19
N HIS A 180 -3.13 11.90 -15.97
CA HIS A 180 -2.42 10.63 -15.90
C HIS A 180 -1.11 10.78 -15.15
N ALA A 181 -0.96 10.10 -14.02
CA ALA A 181 0.28 10.05 -13.25
C ALA A 181 1.15 8.89 -13.72
N ILE A 182 2.41 9.18 -14.01
CA ILE A 182 3.46 8.25 -14.44
C ILE A 182 4.78 8.65 -13.79
N ARG A 183 5.84 7.86 -13.97
CA ARG A 183 7.20 8.30 -13.64
C ARG A 183 7.55 9.52 -14.48
N ALA A 184 8.00 10.61 -13.84
CA ALA A 184 8.38 11.81 -14.56
C ALA A 184 9.61 11.57 -15.42
N VAL A 185 9.59 12.08 -16.65
CA VAL A 185 10.72 12.00 -17.59
C VAL A 185 10.93 13.33 -18.30
N ASP A 186 12.16 13.83 -18.25
CA ASP A 186 12.61 14.94 -19.07
C ASP A 186 13.39 14.41 -20.26
N ASN A 187 12.79 14.53 -21.45
CA ASN A 187 13.33 14.14 -22.74
C ASN A 187 13.91 15.33 -23.51
N SER A 188 14.24 16.44 -22.86
CA SER A 188 14.78 17.63 -23.51
C SER A 188 16.20 17.45 -24.04
N SER A 189 16.87 16.37 -23.68
CA SER A 189 18.21 15.99 -24.14
C SER A 189 18.24 14.55 -24.67
N ASP A 190 19.35 14.17 -25.35
CA ASP A 190 19.58 12.80 -25.85
C ASP A 190 19.65 11.76 -24.71
N ASN A 191 19.87 12.20 -23.48
CA ASN A 191 19.87 11.36 -22.30
C ASN A 191 18.68 11.74 -21.41
N PRO A 192 17.57 10.97 -21.41
CA PRO A 192 16.42 11.24 -20.58
C PRO A 192 16.78 11.28 -19.09
N VAL A 193 16.23 12.23 -18.37
CA VAL A 193 16.36 12.34 -16.92
C VAL A 193 15.03 11.92 -16.31
N PHE A 194 15.09 11.00 -15.33
CA PHE A 194 13.92 10.51 -14.64
C PHE A 194 13.85 11.05 -13.22
N GLU A 195 12.63 11.31 -12.77
CA GLU A 195 12.34 11.57 -11.37
C GLU A 195 11.26 10.61 -10.88
N ASP A 196 11.46 10.09 -9.67
CA ASP A 196 10.55 9.14 -9.05
C ASP A 196 9.33 9.89 -8.52
N THR A 197 8.19 9.60 -9.12
CA THR A 197 6.88 10.19 -8.79
C THR A 197 5.92 9.16 -8.21
N PHE A 198 6.36 7.93 -7.95
CA PHE A 198 5.71 7.02 -7.02
C PHE A 198 5.97 7.50 -5.58
N PHE A 199 5.08 7.15 -4.65
CA PHE A 199 5.28 7.51 -3.25
C PHE A 199 4.70 6.48 -2.30
N LYS A 200 5.29 6.44 -1.08
CA LYS A 200 4.80 5.58 -0.01
C LYS A 200 3.72 6.31 0.79
N VAL A 201 2.55 5.69 0.85
CA VAL A 201 1.44 6.12 1.70
C VAL A 201 1.61 5.49 3.07
N SER A 202 1.53 6.30 4.13
CA SER A 202 1.60 5.86 5.53
C SER A 202 0.28 6.13 6.20
N LEU A 203 -0.42 5.07 6.61
CA LEU A 203 -1.78 5.13 7.15
C LEU A 203 -1.84 5.09 8.68
N GLY A 204 -0.68 4.90 9.34
CA GLY A 204 -0.58 4.84 10.78
C GLY A 204 -0.99 3.50 11.38
N ARG A 205 -1.30 3.52 12.67
CA ARG A 205 -1.59 2.32 13.48
C ARG A 205 -2.86 1.62 13.05
N VAL A 206 -2.78 0.28 12.94
CA VAL A 206 -3.92 -0.59 12.63
C VAL A 206 -3.94 -1.82 13.54
N THR A 207 -5.12 -2.38 13.77
CA THR A 207 -5.28 -3.70 14.40
C THR A 207 -5.88 -4.65 13.38
N ILE A 208 -5.28 -5.83 13.25
CA ILE A 208 -5.69 -6.87 12.32
C ILE A 208 -6.18 -8.08 13.12
N ASP A 209 -7.39 -8.51 12.88
CA ASP A 209 -7.98 -9.75 13.34
C ASP A 209 -8.66 -10.50 12.18
N LYS A 210 -9.29 -11.64 12.44
CA LYS A 210 -9.96 -12.45 11.40
C LYS A 210 -11.08 -11.73 10.67
N SER A 211 -11.71 -10.77 11.32
CA SER A 211 -12.85 -10.01 10.81
C SER A 211 -12.46 -8.66 10.22
N SER A 212 -11.25 -8.18 10.49
CA SER A 212 -10.80 -6.85 10.10
C SER A 212 -10.89 -6.63 8.60
N GLU A 213 -11.50 -5.51 8.23
CA GLU A 213 -11.51 -4.92 6.90
C GLU A 213 -11.19 -3.44 7.09
N LEU A 214 -10.00 -3.04 6.67
CA LEU A 214 -9.52 -1.66 6.84
C LEU A 214 -10.01 -0.80 5.67
N GLN A 215 -10.66 0.31 5.96
CA GLN A 215 -11.16 1.22 4.95
C GLN A 215 -10.16 2.34 4.68
N ILE A 216 -9.81 2.51 3.41
CA ILE A 216 -8.89 3.54 2.93
C ILE A 216 -9.67 4.46 2.01
N ASP A 217 -9.63 5.76 2.25
CA ASP A 217 -10.27 6.76 1.40
C ASP A 217 -9.23 7.53 0.60
N MET A 218 -9.48 7.70 -0.71
CA MET A 218 -8.77 8.66 -1.55
C MET A 218 -9.64 9.92 -1.68
N ASN A 219 -9.16 11.04 -1.14
CA ASN A 219 -9.79 12.34 -1.42
C ASN A 219 -9.30 12.87 -2.78
N ILE A 220 -10.14 12.71 -3.80
CA ILE A 220 -9.81 13.09 -5.19
C ILE A 220 -9.54 14.59 -5.31
N ALA A 221 -10.22 15.43 -4.52
CA ALA A 221 -10.04 16.88 -4.58
C ALA A 221 -8.61 17.32 -4.24
N GLU A 222 -7.88 16.55 -3.39
CA GLU A 222 -6.49 16.88 -3.02
C GLU A 222 -5.54 16.87 -4.22
N TRP A 223 -5.77 16.04 -5.23
CA TRP A 223 -4.96 16.06 -6.45
C TRP A 223 -4.92 17.42 -7.15
N PHE A 224 -5.92 18.28 -6.92
CA PHE A 224 -6.10 19.54 -7.60
C PHE A 224 -5.81 20.78 -6.73
N LYS A 225 -5.35 20.61 -5.46
CA LYS A 225 -5.26 21.77 -4.56
C LYS A 225 -3.98 21.92 -3.74
N ASN A 226 -3.39 20.88 -3.22
CA ASN A 226 -2.30 21.03 -2.24
C ASN A 226 -1.11 20.10 -2.52
N PRO A 227 0.14 20.61 -2.50
CA PRO A 227 0.53 22.02 -2.30
C PRO A 227 0.33 22.91 -3.55
N ASN A 228 0.02 22.30 -4.70
CA ASN A 228 -0.10 23.01 -5.98
C ASN A 228 -1.57 23.12 -6.38
N GLU A 229 -2.07 24.35 -6.47
CA GLU A 229 -3.38 24.60 -7.07
C GLU A 229 -3.33 24.29 -8.56
N TRP A 230 -4.27 23.46 -9.01
CA TRP A 230 -4.27 22.93 -10.38
C TRP A 230 -5.25 23.67 -11.27
N ASN A 231 -4.71 24.41 -12.26
CA ASN A 231 -5.49 25.13 -13.27
C ASN A 231 -5.75 24.19 -14.48
N LEU A 232 -6.96 23.70 -14.65
CA LEU A 232 -7.33 22.85 -15.78
C LEU A 232 -7.31 23.58 -17.12
N ASN A 233 -7.48 24.91 -17.17
CA ASN A 233 -7.35 25.65 -18.42
C ASN A 233 -5.93 25.57 -19.00
N ASP A 234 -4.92 25.41 -18.15
CA ASP A 234 -3.52 25.29 -18.56
C ASP A 234 -3.05 23.83 -18.60
N LEU A 235 -3.55 23.00 -17.68
CA LEU A 235 -3.05 21.65 -17.40
C LEU A 235 -4.16 20.59 -17.50
N HIS A 236 -4.84 20.50 -18.66
CA HIS A 236 -5.90 19.50 -18.90
C HIS A 236 -5.47 18.33 -19.79
N SER A 237 -4.41 18.47 -20.57
CA SER A 237 -4.00 17.46 -21.53
C SER A 237 -2.47 17.45 -21.72
N MET A 238 -1.93 16.41 -22.40
CA MET A 238 -0.49 16.24 -22.64
C MET A 238 0.35 16.28 -21.36
N LEU A 239 -0.18 15.74 -20.27
CA LEU A 239 0.46 15.79 -18.96
C LEU A 239 1.56 14.74 -18.80
N MET A 240 1.47 13.58 -19.47
CA MET A 240 2.51 12.55 -19.37
C MET A 240 3.90 13.03 -19.85
N PRO A 241 4.05 13.77 -20.97
CA PRO A 241 5.35 14.30 -21.36
C PRO A 241 5.73 15.60 -20.61
N ASN A 242 4.88 16.11 -19.75
CA ASN A 242 5.13 17.35 -18.98
C ASN A 242 5.76 16.99 -17.65
N PHE A 243 7.10 17.07 -17.55
CA PHE A 243 7.87 16.76 -16.37
C PHE A 243 7.38 17.50 -15.11
N ASP A 244 7.20 18.82 -15.22
CA ASP A 244 6.78 19.65 -14.08
C ASP A 244 5.37 19.27 -13.60
N ALA A 245 4.45 18.96 -14.53
CA ALA A 245 3.11 18.50 -14.18
C ALA A 245 3.15 17.15 -13.43
N GLN A 246 4.03 16.22 -13.82
CA GLN A 246 4.19 14.95 -13.11
C GLN A 246 4.75 15.14 -11.69
N VAL A 247 5.68 16.09 -11.50
CA VAL A 247 6.20 16.45 -10.18
C VAL A 247 5.10 17.11 -9.33
N MET A 248 4.29 18.02 -9.90
CA MET A 248 3.14 18.60 -9.19
C MET A 248 2.11 17.54 -8.77
N MET A 249 1.80 16.56 -9.63
CA MET A 249 0.95 15.42 -9.30
C MET A 249 1.51 14.63 -8.11
N TYR A 250 2.81 14.32 -8.15
CA TYR A 250 3.48 13.63 -7.06
C TYR A 250 3.39 14.40 -5.73
N GLU A 251 3.60 15.71 -5.75
CA GLU A 251 3.53 16.54 -4.56
C GLU A 251 2.11 16.58 -3.98
N ASN A 252 1.10 16.78 -4.84
CA ASN A 252 -0.31 16.80 -4.43
C ASN A 252 -0.78 15.40 -3.95
N GLY A 253 -0.21 14.32 -4.50
CA GLY A 253 -0.61 12.96 -4.19
C GLY A 253 -0.32 12.52 -2.77
N LYS A 254 0.63 13.15 -2.06
CA LYS A 254 1.12 12.70 -0.76
C LYS A 254 0.06 12.67 0.35
N ASP A 255 -0.96 13.50 0.26
CA ASP A 255 -1.98 13.68 1.30
C ASP A 255 -3.37 13.16 0.91
N VAL A 256 -3.49 12.52 -0.27
CA VAL A 256 -4.80 12.11 -0.80
C VAL A 256 -5.40 10.88 -0.08
N PHE A 257 -4.57 10.01 0.52
CA PHE A 257 -5.02 8.79 1.15
C PHE A 257 -5.11 8.90 2.66
N LYS A 258 -6.21 8.40 3.23
CA LYS A 258 -6.41 8.33 4.68
C LYS A 258 -7.09 7.02 5.08
N LEU A 259 -6.70 6.48 6.25
CA LEU A 259 -7.45 5.42 6.88
C LEU A 259 -8.75 6.03 7.43
N LYS A 260 -9.90 5.43 7.10
CA LYS A 260 -11.17 5.81 7.74
C LYS A 260 -11.23 5.22 9.14
N SER A 261 -11.55 6.06 10.12
CA SER A 261 -11.97 5.58 11.44
C SER A 261 -13.40 5.07 11.35
N ASP A 262 -13.63 3.89 11.93
CA ASP A 262 -14.99 3.35 12.15
C ASP A 262 -15.86 4.30 12.97
#